data_1e5b9d7f1cb104feaf9059b6097fdfe4
#
_entry.id   1e5b9d7f1cb104feaf9059b6097fdfe4
#
_cell.length_a   1.000
_cell.length_b   1.000
_cell.length_c   1.000
_cell.angle_alpha   90.00
_cell.angle_beta   90.00
_cell.angle_gamma   90.00
#
_symmetry.space_group_name_H-M   'P 1'
#
loop_
_entity.id
_entity.type
_entity.pdbx_description
1 polymer ?
#
loop_
_entity_poly.entity_id
_entity_poly.type
_entity_poly.pdbx_seq_one_letter_code
_entity_poly.pdbx_strand_id
1 'polypeptide(L)'
;MADCNRNCCNDCGRERKYPCDTNFREAVCVHTDKIYDSCRDKDCLENVRVYLTSCGQDIVDRAINVKCTKAEVIWVFTDIEAVPFNRGFYSVDLKYFFKVTLAVFTGVGRPTEVEGLATFDKKVILFGSEGLSLIH
;
A
#
# COMPACT_ATOMS: atom_id res chain seq x y z
N MET A 1 22.36 -27.64 -18.68
CA MET A 1 21.01 -28.19 -18.93
C MET A 1 20.34 -28.41 -17.60
N ALA A 2 19.50 -27.50 -17.19
CA ALA A 2 18.71 -27.67 -15.97
C ALA A 2 17.58 -28.66 -16.29
N ASP A 3 17.58 -29.79 -15.60
CA ASP A 3 16.55 -30.82 -15.70
C ASP A 3 15.20 -30.28 -15.21
N CYS A 4 14.51 -29.57 -16.06
CA CYS A 4 13.09 -29.22 -15.87
C CYS A 4 12.19 -30.46 -15.88
N ASN A 5 12.78 -31.64 -16.15
CA ASN A 5 12.03 -32.86 -16.42
C ASN A 5 11.73 -33.72 -15.18
N ARG A 6 12.36 -33.42 -14.03
CA ARG A 6 12.12 -34.25 -12.83
C ARG A 6 11.08 -33.70 -11.87
N ASN A 7 10.83 -32.39 -11.87
CA ASN A 7 9.84 -31.81 -10.95
C ASN A 7 8.42 -31.76 -11.50
N CYS A 8 8.23 -31.78 -12.80
CA CYS A 8 6.88 -31.86 -13.39
C CYS A 8 6.30 -33.28 -13.35
N CYS A 9 7.16 -34.32 -13.24
CA CYS A 9 6.68 -35.70 -13.26
C CYS A 9 6.37 -36.28 -11.87
N ASN A 10 6.83 -35.67 -10.78
CA ASN A 10 6.54 -36.18 -9.43
C ASN A 10 5.16 -35.79 -8.90
N ASP A 11 4.49 -34.85 -9.54
CA ASP A 11 3.12 -34.44 -9.18
C ASP A 11 2.04 -35.10 -10.07
N CYS A 12 2.44 -36.00 -10.98
CA CYS A 12 1.54 -36.77 -11.84
C CYS A 12 0.91 -38.00 -11.15
N GLY A 13 1.05 -38.17 -9.84
CA GLY A 13 0.40 -39.24 -9.06
C GLY A 13 -1.09 -39.01 -8.78
N ARG A 14 -1.70 -37.96 -9.23
CA ARG A 14 -3.15 -37.72 -9.20
C ARG A 14 -3.63 -37.36 -10.60
N GLU A 15 -4.50 -38.19 -11.10
CA GLU A 15 -5.18 -38.08 -12.39
C GLU A 15 -5.50 -36.64 -12.82
N ARG A 16 -4.58 -35.98 -13.49
CA ARG A 16 -4.88 -34.79 -14.28
C ARG A 16 -5.00 -35.21 -15.73
N LYS A 17 -6.18 -35.06 -16.28
CA LYS A 17 -6.57 -35.32 -17.65
C LYS A 17 -5.87 -34.46 -18.72
N TYR A 18 -4.69 -33.96 -18.45
CA TYR A 18 -3.93 -33.17 -19.42
C TYR A 18 -2.66 -33.94 -19.78
N PRO A 19 -2.49 -34.33 -21.06
CA PRO A 19 -1.25 -34.92 -21.50
C PRO A 19 -0.13 -33.90 -21.27
N CYS A 20 0.94 -34.31 -20.55
CA CYS A 20 2.19 -33.59 -20.57
C CYS A 20 2.69 -33.61 -22.01
N ASP A 21 2.48 -32.53 -22.73
CA ASP A 21 3.03 -32.39 -24.07
C ASP A 21 4.56 -32.18 -23.91
N THR A 22 5.28 -33.27 -24.17
CA THR A 22 6.75 -33.32 -24.05
C THR A 22 7.46 -32.64 -25.23
N ASN A 23 6.71 -31.97 -26.08
CA ASN A 23 7.21 -31.34 -27.30
C ASN A 23 7.63 -29.87 -27.14
N PHE A 24 7.96 -29.42 -25.91
CA PHE A 24 8.55 -28.11 -25.70
C PHE A 24 9.98 -28.11 -26.24
N ARG A 25 10.19 -27.43 -27.34
CA ARG A 25 11.50 -27.26 -27.98
C ARG A 25 12.35 -26.15 -27.37
N GLU A 26 11.76 -25.30 -26.57
CA GLU A 26 12.41 -24.11 -26.05
C GLU A 26 11.90 -23.79 -24.64
N ALA A 27 12.84 -23.61 -23.69
CA ALA A 27 12.54 -23.14 -22.35
C ALA A 27 12.94 -21.68 -22.25
N VAL A 28 12.01 -20.82 -21.84
CA VAL A 28 12.24 -19.39 -21.62
C VAL A 28 12.32 -19.12 -20.13
N CYS A 29 13.35 -18.38 -19.72
CA CYS A 29 13.50 -17.91 -18.35
C CYS A 29 12.52 -16.76 -18.09
N VAL A 30 11.64 -16.91 -17.11
CA VAL A 30 10.70 -15.86 -16.71
C VAL A 30 11.13 -15.30 -15.37
N HIS A 31 11.37 -13.98 -15.33
CA HIS A 31 11.57 -13.23 -14.10
C HIS A 31 10.23 -12.76 -13.56
N THR A 32 9.92 -13.12 -12.33
CA THR A 32 8.66 -12.72 -11.67
C THR A 32 8.91 -12.45 -10.20
N ASP A 33 8.17 -11.50 -9.65
CA ASP A 33 8.18 -11.20 -8.23
C ASP A 33 7.24 -12.16 -7.49
N LYS A 34 7.66 -12.57 -6.30
CA LYS A 34 6.84 -13.41 -5.42
C LYS A 34 6.34 -12.59 -4.25
N ILE A 35 5.02 -12.60 -4.04
CA ILE A 35 4.40 -12.04 -2.84
C ILE A 35 4.47 -13.10 -1.74
N TYR A 36 5.17 -12.79 -0.64
CA TYR A 36 5.33 -13.70 0.50
C TYR A 36 4.19 -13.57 1.50
N ASP A 37 3.71 -12.35 1.72
CA ASP A 37 2.69 -12.07 2.71
C ASP A 37 1.87 -10.83 2.30
N SER A 38 0.67 -10.71 2.86
CA SER A 38 -0.18 -9.55 2.68
C SER A 38 -1.09 -9.38 3.89
N CYS A 39 -1.35 -8.15 4.28
CA CYS A 39 -2.36 -7.87 5.28
C CYS A 39 -3.45 -6.95 4.71
N ARG A 40 -4.67 -7.13 5.22
CA ARG A 40 -5.79 -6.24 4.95
C ARG A 40 -6.29 -5.70 6.27
N ASP A 41 -6.33 -4.39 6.36
CA ASP A 41 -6.78 -3.71 7.55
C ASP A 41 -7.66 -2.51 7.21
N LYS A 42 -8.52 -2.12 8.14
CA LYS A 42 -9.36 -0.93 8.04
C LYS A 42 -9.17 -0.10 9.30
N ASP A 43 -8.70 1.12 9.09
CA ASP A 43 -8.57 2.09 10.16
C ASP A 43 -9.67 3.14 10.04
N CYS A 44 -10.29 3.47 11.15
CA CYS A 44 -11.16 4.63 11.27
C CYS A 44 -10.34 5.77 11.88
N LEU A 45 -10.12 6.82 11.10
CA LEU A 45 -9.34 7.96 11.54
C LEU A 45 -10.27 9.03 12.13
N GLU A 46 -10.14 9.25 13.42
CA GLU A 46 -10.88 10.31 14.13
C GLU A 46 -9.92 11.44 14.51
N ASN A 47 -10.41 12.67 14.48
CA ASN A 47 -9.66 13.86 14.90
C ASN A 47 -8.31 14.07 14.17
N VAL A 48 -8.28 13.76 12.89
CA VAL A 48 -7.09 13.95 12.06
C VAL A 48 -6.82 15.44 11.89
N ARG A 49 -5.59 15.85 12.19
CA ARG A 49 -5.16 17.25 11.99
C ARG A 49 -4.95 17.51 10.49
N VAL A 50 -5.59 18.56 10.00
CA VAL A 50 -5.40 19.04 8.64
C VAL A 50 -4.55 20.32 8.68
N TYR A 51 -3.43 20.29 7.97
CA TYR A 51 -2.54 21.44 7.82
C TYR A 51 -2.96 22.25 6.61
N LEU A 52 -3.27 23.51 6.83
CA LEU A 52 -3.71 24.46 5.81
C LEU A 52 -2.58 25.42 5.47
N THR A 53 -2.68 26.07 4.31
CA THR A 53 -1.87 27.26 4.04
C THR A 53 -2.34 28.44 4.92
N SER A 54 -1.50 29.44 5.10
CA SER A 54 -1.89 30.64 5.88
C SER A 54 -3.17 31.29 5.38
N CYS A 55 -3.32 31.40 4.06
CA CYS A 55 -4.52 31.92 3.42
C CYS A 55 -5.74 31.01 3.67
N GLY A 56 -5.56 29.70 3.60
CA GLY A 56 -6.59 28.71 3.91
C GLY A 56 -7.03 28.77 5.36
N GLN A 57 -6.08 28.94 6.28
CA GLN A 57 -6.35 29.09 7.71
C GLN A 57 -7.19 30.36 7.98
N ASP A 58 -6.85 31.48 7.39
CA ASP A 58 -7.61 32.73 7.54
C ASP A 58 -9.06 32.60 7.06
N ILE A 59 -9.31 31.80 6.04
CA ILE A 59 -10.67 31.51 5.54
C ILE A 59 -11.42 30.65 6.56
N VAL A 60 -10.77 29.60 7.07
CA VAL A 60 -11.36 28.67 8.04
C VAL A 60 -11.65 29.37 9.37
N ASP A 61 -10.80 30.29 9.81
CA ASP A 61 -10.97 31.04 11.07
C ASP A 61 -12.22 31.97 11.04
N ARG A 62 -12.66 32.38 9.85
CA ARG A 62 -13.89 33.14 9.63
C ARG A 62 -15.11 32.28 9.34
N ALA A 63 -14.95 30.97 9.31
CA ALA A 63 -15.99 30.05 8.93
C ALA A 63 -17.07 29.92 10.00
N ILE A 64 -18.32 29.85 9.56
CA ILE A 64 -19.46 29.43 10.38
C ILE A 64 -19.53 27.91 10.47
N ASN A 65 -19.18 27.24 9.36
CA ASN A 65 -19.18 25.78 9.27
C ASN A 65 -18.14 25.32 8.25
N VAL A 66 -17.55 24.16 8.52
CA VAL A 66 -16.56 23.51 7.64
C VAL A 66 -16.95 22.05 7.46
N LYS A 67 -16.96 21.60 6.21
CA LYS A 67 -17.21 20.19 5.86
C LYS A 67 -16.06 19.65 5.02
N CYS A 68 -15.60 18.46 5.34
CA CYS A 68 -14.73 17.71 4.45
C CYS A 68 -15.57 17.15 3.29
N THR A 69 -15.23 17.54 2.07
CA THR A 69 -15.91 17.08 0.85
C THR A 69 -15.17 15.93 0.19
N LYS A 70 -13.84 15.92 0.29
CA LYS A 70 -13.00 14.93 -0.38
C LYS A 70 -11.71 14.70 0.41
N ALA A 71 -11.27 13.47 0.43
CA ALA A 71 -9.94 13.09 0.91
C ALA A 71 -9.33 12.09 -0.07
N GLU A 72 -8.13 12.37 -0.52
CA GLU A 72 -7.39 11.53 -1.47
C GLU A 72 -5.99 11.24 -0.94
N VAL A 73 -5.55 9.99 -1.06
CA VAL A 73 -4.14 9.64 -0.81
C VAL A 73 -3.30 10.15 -1.98
N ILE A 74 -2.38 11.05 -1.71
CA ILE A 74 -1.48 11.61 -2.73
C ILE A 74 -0.10 10.97 -2.71
N TRP A 75 0.31 10.46 -1.54
CA TRP A 75 1.62 9.85 -1.36
C TRP A 75 1.61 8.85 -0.22
N VAL A 76 2.40 7.79 -0.36
CA VAL A 76 2.70 6.83 0.72
C VAL A 76 4.20 6.67 0.80
N PHE A 77 4.77 7.01 1.94
CA PHE A 77 6.16 6.70 2.25
C PHE A 77 6.20 5.36 2.97
N THR A 78 7.15 4.51 2.58
CA THR A 78 7.31 3.17 3.14
C THR A 78 8.73 3.00 3.61
N ASP A 79 8.91 2.57 4.85
CA ASP A 79 10.18 2.15 5.42
C ASP A 79 10.08 0.71 5.91
N ILE A 80 11.11 -0.08 5.66
CA ILE A 80 11.10 -1.53 5.94
C ILE A 80 12.32 -1.89 6.74
N GLU A 81 12.11 -2.46 7.93
CA GLU A 81 13.16 -2.91 8.82
C GLU A 81 12.96 -4.38 9.20
N ALA A 82 14.07 -5.13 9.30
CA ALA A 82 14.03 -6.49 9.81
C ALA A 82 13.68 -6.49 11.31
N VAL A 83 12.76 -7.35 11.72
CA VAL A 83 12.39 -7.49 13.13
C VAL A 83 13.53 -8.20 13.88
N PRO A 84 14.12 -7.61 14.92
CA PRO A 84 15.17 -8.23 15.70
C PRO A 84 14.72 -9.58 16.28
N PHE A 85 15.59 -10.58 16.21
CA PHE A 85 15.37 -11.94 16.74
C PHE A 85 14.28 -12.78 16.08
N ASN A 86 13.50 -12.21 15.13
CA ASN A 86 12.50 -12.93 14.36
C ASN A 86 12.90 -12.96 12.89
N ARG A 87 13.66 -13.97 12.50
CA ARG A 87 14.08 -14.14 11.11
C ARG A 87 12.89 -14.30 10.18
N GLY A 88 12.94 -13.64 9.05
CA GLY A 88 11.89 -13.68 8.03
C GLY A 88 10.72 -12.73 8.29
N PHE A 89 10.71 -12.00 9.39
CA PHE A 89 9.70 -10.98 9.66
C PHE A 89 10.28 -9.56 9.49
N TYR A 90 9.46 -8.71 8.91
CA TYR A 90 9.82 -7.32 8.62
C TYR A 90 8.74 -6.39 9.16
N SER A 91 9.18 -5.34 9.82
CA SER A 91 8.35 -4.20 10.19
C SER A 91 8.26 -3.25 9.00
N VAL A 92 7.06 -2.94 8.59
CA VAL A 92 6.78 -1.99 7.51
C VAL A 92 6.10 -0.77 8.11
N ASP A 93 6.80 0.33 8.13
CA ASP A 93 6.30 1.63 8.56
C ASP A 93 5.76 2.39 7.35
N LEU A 94 4.48 2.71 7.39
CA LEU A 94 3.76 3.38 6.33
C LEU A 94 3.34 4.78 6.79
N LYS A 95 3.71 5.79 6.03
CA LYS A 95 3.24 7.15 6.24
C LYS A 95 2.41 7.60 5.05
N TYR A 96 1.12 7.79 5.30
CA TYR A 96 0.17 8.24 4.29
C TYR A 96 0.05 9.75 4.32
N PHE A 97 0.01 10.34 3.14
CA PHE A 97 -0.27 11.76 2.94
C PHE A 97 -1.57 11.89 2.18
N PHE A 98 -2.50 12.63 2.77
CA PHE A 98 -3.82 12.87 2.20
C PHE A 98 -3.97 14.33 1.81
N LYS A 99 -4.47 14.58 0.62
CA LYS A 99 -5.01 15.85 0.23
C LYS A 99 -6.48 15.88 0.67
N VAL A 100 -6.81 16.84 1.49
CA VAL A 100 -8.17 17.04 2.02
C VAL A 100 -8.76 18.31 1.42
N THR A 101 -9.95 18.20 0.86
CA THR A 101 -10.71 19.36 0.35
C THR A 101 -11.83 19.68 1.33
N LEU A 102 -11.83 20.89 1.82
CA LEU A 102 -12.80 21.42 2.76
C LEU A 102 -13.73 22.42 2.07
N ALA A 103 -15.02 22.28 2.25
CA ALA A 103 -16.00 23.31 1.92
C ALA A 103 -16.22 24.19 3.15
N VAL A 104 -15.82 25.44 3.04
CA VAL A 104 -15.87 26.43 4.12
C VAL A 104 -17.04 27.39 3.88
N PHE A 105 -17.94 27.43 4.85
CA PHE A 105 -19.14 28.31 4.80
C PHE A 105 -18.90 29.51 5.70
N THR A 106 -18.78 30.69 5.11
CA THR A 106 -18.54 31.96 5.83
C THR A 106 -19.79 32.83 5.97
N GLY A 107 -20.93 32.42 5.41
CA GLY A 107 -22.18 33.17 5.46
C GLY A 107 -23.14 32.70 4.38
N VAL A 108 -23.87 33.66 3.83
CA VAL A 108 -24.82 33.42 2.72
C VAL A 108 -24.05 33.33 1.40
N GLY A 109 -24.20 32.24 0.67
CA GLY A 109 -23.54 32.04 -0.61
C GLY A 109 -22.93 30.67 -0.79
N ARG A 110 -22.11 30.54 -1.84
CA ARG A 110 -21.41 29.29 -2.12
C ARG A 110 -20.26 29.11 -1.17
N PRO A 111 -20.02 27.86 -0.72
CA PRO A 111 -18.85 27.58 0.10
C PRO A 111 -17.54 27.81 -0.67
N THR A 112 -16.51 28.24 0.03
CA THR A 112 -15.16 28.35 -0.51
C THR A 112 -14.45 27.03 -0.32
N GLU A 113 -13.82 26.51 -1.38
CA GLU A 113 -13.00 25.31 -1.27
C GLU A 113 -11.60 25.67 -0.78
N VAL A 114 -11.16 24.96 0.24
CA VAL A 114 -9.83 25.08 0.82
C VAL A 114 -9.18 23.71 0.84
N GLU A 115 -7.96 23.65 0.35
CA GLU A 115 -7.18 22.41 0.36
C GLU A 115 -6.20 22.37 1.53
N GLY A 116 -6.05 21.20 2.11
CA GLY A 116 -5.12 20.94 3.20
C GLY A 116 -4.45 19.59 3.08
N LEU A 117 -3.43 19.41 3.90
CA LEU A 117 -2.66 18.17 4.01
C LEU A 117 -2.94 17.50 5.34
N ALA A 118 -3.25 16.22 5.31
CA ALA A 118 -3.32 15.39 6.51
C ALA A 118 -2.34 14.21 6.40
N THR A 119 -1.86 13.71 7.52
CA THR A 119 -0.95 12.56 7.56
C THR A 119 -1.47 11.51 8.52
N PHE A 120 -1.14 10.27 8.22
CA PHE A 120 -1.44 9.12 9.06
C PHE A 120 -0.29 8.12 8.99
N ASP A 121 0.16 7.65 10.14
CA ASP A 121 1.23 6.68 10.27
C ASP A 121 0.66 5.31 10.67
N LYS A 122 1.13 4.25 10.02
CA LYS A 122 0.74 2.88 10.32
C LYS A 122 1.95 1.97 10.28
N LYS A 123 2.02 1.06 11.23
CA LYS A 123 3.05 0.01 11.29
C LYS A 123 2.40 -1.35 11.16
N VAL A 124 2.94 -2.19 10.28
CA VAL A 124 2.53 -3.59 10.12
C VAL A 124 3.75 -4.49 10.13
N ILE A 125 3.57 -5.74 10.53
CA ILE A 125 4.63 -6.77 10.48
C ILE A 125 4.21 -7.80 9.45
N LEU A 126 5.09 -8.04 8.47
CA LEU A 126 4.87 -8.98 7.40
C LEU A 126 6.00 -10.01 7.35
N PHE A 127 5.67 -11.19 6.86
CA PHE A 127 6.65 -12.23 6.60
C PHE A 127 7.30 -12.03 5.23
N GLY A 128 8.62 -12.17 5.18
CA GLY A 128 9.39 -12.15 3.96
C GLY A 128 10.37 -13.32 3.91
N SER A 129 11.17 -13.43 2.86
CA SER A 129 12.18 -14.48 2.80
C SER A 129 13.40 -14.11 3.62
N GLU A 130 14.00 -15.11 4.29
CA GLU A 130 15.31 -14.95 4.91
C GLU A 130 16.35 -14.64 3.83
N GLY A 131 17.11 -13.56 3.99
CA GLY A 131 18.22 -13.21 3.10
C GLY A 131 17.86 -12.39 1.86
N LEU A 132 16.64 -11.87 1.76
CA LEU A 132 16.35 -10.81 0.80
C LEU A 132 17.16 -9.57 1.19
N SER A 133 18.10 -9.19 0.33
CA SER A 133 18.56 -7.81 0.35
C SER A 133 17.36 -6.97 -0.10
N LEU A 134 16.89 -6.10 0.78
CA LEU A 134 15.87 -5.13 0.47
C LEU A 134 16.48 -4.11 -0.52
N ILE A 135 16.43 -4.45 -1.79
CA ILE A 135 16.77 -3.51 -2.86
C ILE A 135 15.50 -2.72 -3.13
N HIS A 136 15.55 -1.47 -2.79
CA HIS A 136 14.51 -0.51 -3.10
C HIS A 136 14.60 -0.03 -4.53
#